data_f021ffb1755654c7723892c5a5dcfe23
#
_entry.id   f021ffb1755654c7723892c5a5dcfe23
#
_cell.length_a   1.000
_cell.length_b   1.000
_cell.length_c   1.000
_cell.angle_alpha   90.00
_cell.angle_beta   90.00
_cell.angle_gamma   90.00
#
_symmetry.space_group_name_H-M   'P 1'
#
loop_
_entity.id
_entity.type
_entity.pdbx_description
1 polymer ?
#
loop_
_entity_poly.entity_id
_entity_poly.type
_entity_poly.pdbx_seq_one_letter_code
_entity_poly.pdbx_strand_id
1 'polypeptide(L)'
;MQLENVNKEEPENIPEDSHVLHFWQPCKFEIDEDFNFVNDNFVFNTFSNLLYLIAYPILIVINKFFFGFKIEGKENLENIDCGKVTVSNHVHPMDCTMVGLVNAPKKTFYTSLETNFKIPIVRKIIKLLNTVPIPNDIKYTKNFMDSIDNLLKDKKTVHFYPEGSLWPYYTKIRHFKNGAFDFAVRNNVPVVPMVFKFNKSKKMSSIIKTRTTI
;
A
#
# COMPACT_ATOMS: atom_id res chain seq x y z
N MET A 1 19.00 -1.01 -14.29
CA MET A 1 18.54 -1.14 -12.91
C MET A 1 19.14 -2.42 -12.36
N GLN A 2 20.21 -2.32 -11.62
CA GLN A 2 20.96 -3.48 -11.11
C GLN A 2 20.21 -4.04 -9.89
N LEU A 3 19.58 -5.20 -10.07
CA LEU A 3 18.91 -5.98 -9.02
C LEU A 3 19.82 -7.08 -8.42
N GLU A 4 21.15 -6.98 -8.66
CA GLU A 4 22.03 -8.14 -8.48
C GLU A 4 22.51 -8.41 -7.05
N ASN A 5 22.28 -7.55 -6.05
CA ASN A 5 22.96 -7.72 -4.76
C ASN A 5 22.11 -7.75 -3.49
N VAL A 6 20.79 -7.86 -3.58
CA VAL A 6 19.95 -7.87 -2.35
C VAL A 6 19.88 -9.25 -1.65
N ASN A 7 20.44 -10.30 -2.25
CA ASN A 7 20.24 -11.69 -1.79
C ASN A 7 21.45 -12.36 -1.10
N LYS A 8 22.51 -11.64 -0.76
CA LYS A 8 23.72 -12.32 -0.24
C LYS A 8 24.24 -11.88 1.12
N GLU A 9 23.74 -10.78 1.67
CA GLU A 9 24.09 -10.40 3.04
C GLU A 9 22.81 -10.17 3.82
N GLU A 10 22.64 -10.83 4.95
CA GLU A 10 21.63 -10.41 5.94
C GLU A 10 21.98 -8.96 6.27
N PRO A 11 21.03 -8.01 6.16
CA PRO A 11 21.37 -6.60 6.37
C PRO A 11 21.47 -6.30 7.87
N GLU A 12 22.45 -6.89 8.54
CA GLU A 12 22.70 -6.66 9.98
C GLU A 12 23.04 -5.22 10.33
N ASN A 13 23.33 -4.37 9.32
CA ASN A 13 23.74 -2.98 9.51
C ASN A 13 22.86 -1.93 8.79
N ILE A 14 21.73 -2.31 8.20
CA ILE A 14 20.82 -1.34 7.57
C ILE A 14 19.82 -0.87 8.64
N PRO A 15 19.71 0.43 8.95
CA PRO A 15 18.69 0.92 9.87
C PRO A 15 17.30 0.49 9.40
N GLU A 16 16.43 0.00 10.31
CA GLU A 16 15.11 -0.52 9.98
C GLU A 16 14.22 0.48 9.23
N ASP A 17 14.44 1.77 9.44
CA ASP A 17 13.72 2.86 8.77
C ASP A 17 14.34 3.27 7.42
N SER A 18 15.42 2.62 6.97
CA SER A 18 16.08 3.01 5.73
C SER A 18 15.25 2.63 4.50
N HIS A 19 15.18 3.55 3.54
CA HIS A 19 14.59 3.29 2.24
C HIS A 19 15.62 2.68 1.30
N VAL A 20 15.43 1.43 0.90
CA VAL A 20 16.33 0.72 -0.02
C VAL A 20 16.16 1.19 -1.48
N LEU A 21 15.00 1.75 -1.80
CA LEU A 21 14.72 2.27 -3.14
C LEU A 21 14.67 3.79 -3.11
N HIS A 22 15.55 4.43 -3.89
CA HIS A 22 15.56 5.87 -4.11
C HIS A 22 15.01 6.19 -5.49
N PHE A 23 13.90 6.94 -5.54
CA PHE A 23 13.32 7.41 -6.80
C PHE A 23 13.72 8.86 -7.07
N TRP A 24 13.88 9.18 -8.36
CA TRP A 24 14.07 10.54 -8.80
C TRP A 24 12.88 11.43 -8.41
N GLN A 25 13.14 12.60 -7.81
CA GLN A 25 12.14 13.51 -7.26
C GLN A 25 12.24 14.89 -7.91
N PRO A 26 11.65 15.09 -9.11
CA PRO A 26 11.88 16.30 -9.91
C PRO A 26 11.14 17.55 -9.43
N CYS A 27 10.09 17.40 -8.62
CA CYS A 27 9.21 18.51 -8.26
C CYS A 27 9.10 18.71 -6.75
N LYS A 28 8.93 19.97 -6.37
CA LYS A 28 8.45 20.29 -5.03
C LYS A 28 7.01 19.82 -4.90
N PHE A 29 6.72 19.18 -3.80
CA PHE A 29 5.38 18.85 -3.35
C PHE A 29 5.37 19.12 -1.85
N GLU A 30 4.49 19.98 -1.44
CA GLU A 30 4.32 20.36 -0.04
C GLU A 30 2.84 20.27 0.29
N ILE A 31 2.55 19.82 1.47
CA ILE A 31 1.21 19.83 2.04
C ILE A 31 1.04 21.18 2.72
N ASP A 32 0.00 21.91 2.36
CA ASP A 32 -0.38 23.21 2.92
C ASP A 32 -1.64 23.09 3.80
N GLU A 33 -2.12 24.22 4.30
CA GLU A 33 -3.29 24.28 5.21
C GLU A 33 -4.59 23.84 4.52
N ASP A 34 -4.70 24.11 3.22
CA ASP A 34 -5.89 23.80 2.40
C ASP A 34 -5.77 22.46 1.68
N PHE A 35 -4.72 21.67 1.99
CA PHE A 35 -4.49 20.41 1.32
C PHE A 35 -5.60 19.41 1.58
N ASN A 36 -6.29 18.98 0.52
CA ASN A 36 -7.29 17.94 0.59
C ASN A 36 -6.62 16.55 0.51
N PHE A 37 -6.58 15.87 1.65
CA PHE A 37 -6.02 14.51 1.76
C PHE A 37 -6.84 13.46 1.02
N VAL A 38 -8.18 13.64 0.98
CA VAL A 38 -9.12 12.70 0.36
C VAL A 38 -10.04 13.44 -0.58
N ASN A 39 -9.88 13.21 -1.88
CA ASN A 39 -10.78 13.79 -2.86
C ASN A 39 -12.06 12.94 -2.96
N ASP A 40 -13.21 13.57 -2.73
CA ASP A 40 -14.53 12.94 -2.77
C ASP A 40 -15.49 13.56 -3.80
N ASN A 41 -15.00 14.52 -4.61
CA ASN A 41 -15.85 15.16 -5.61
C ASN A 41 -16.26 14.17 -6.73
N PHE A 42 -17.41 14.42 -7.32
CA PHE A 42 -18.01 13.55 -8.34
C PHE A 42 -17.07 13.29 -9.53
N VAL A 43 -16.41 14.32 -10.04
CA VAL A 43 -15.51 14.21 -11.20
C VAL A 43 -14.32 13.31 -10.88
N PHE A 44 -13.67 13.54 -9.74
CA PHE A 44 -12.55 12.72 -9.28
C PHE A 44 -12.97 11.25 -9.11
N ASN A 45 -14.11 11.02 -8.45
CA ASN A 45 -14.63 9.68 -8.22
C ASN A 45 -14.95 8.96 -9.52
N THR A 46 -15.47 9.67 -10.54
CA THR A 46 -15.73 9.10 -11.87
C THR A 46 -14.44 8.65 -12.55
N PHE A 47 -13.41 9.49 -12.58
CA PHE A 47 -12.10 9.11 -13.14
C PHE A 47 -11.43 7.99 -12.35
N SER A 48 -11.49 8.04 -11.01
CA SER A 48 -11.01 6.96 -10.16
C SER A 48 -11.72 5.64 -10.48
N ASN A 49 -13.06 5.64 -10.59
CA ASN A 49 -13.84 4.43 -10.92
C ASN A 49 -13.46 3.86 -12.29
N LEU A 50 -13.33 4.74 -13.29
CA LEU A 50 -12.90 4.34 -14.63
C LEU A 50 -11.49 3.73 -14.62
N LEU A 51 -10.55 4.34 -13.87
CA LEU A 51 -9.22 3.81 -13.72
C LEU A 51 -9.24 2.41 -13.06
N TYR A 52 -10.02 2.22 -11.99
CA TYR A 52 -10.16 0.91 -11.35
C TYR A 52 -10.78 -0.13 -12.27
N LEU A 53 -11.81 0.25 -13.06
CA LEU A 53 -12.46 -0.65 -14.02
C LEU A 53 -11.47 -1.19 -15.07
N ILE A 54 -10.55 -0.35 -15.53
CA ILE A 54 -9.53 -0.73 -16.50
C ILE A 54 -8.34 -1.44 -15.81
N ALA A 55 -7.89 -0.92 -14.68
CA ALA A 55 -6.70 -1.41 -14.01
C ALA A 55 -6.91 -2.80 -13.38
N TYR A 56 -8.05 -3.07 -12.77
CA TYR A 56 -8.29 -4.34 -12.08
C TYR A 56 -8.08 -5.58 -12.97
N PRO A 57 -8.70 -5.72 -14.15
CA PRO A 57 -8.48 -6.91 -14.98
C PRO A 57 -7.02 -7.03 -15.42
N ILE A 58 -6.36 -5.92 -15.73
CA ILE A 58 -4.94 -5.90 -16.10
C ILE A 58 -4.08 -6.36 -14.93
N LEU A 59 -4.33 -5.83 -13.73
CA LEU A 59 -3.59 -6.19 -12.52
C LEU A 59 -3.81 -7.65 -12.11
N ILE A 60 -5.02 -8.20 -12.30
CA ILE A 60 -5.29 -9.63 -12.08
C ILE A 60 -4.38 -10.47 -13.01
N VAL A 61 -4.33 -10.14 -14.29
CA VAL A 61 -3.50 -10.84 -15.26
C VAL A 61 -2.02 -10.74 -14.89
N ILE A 62 -1.52 -9.52 -14.65
CA ILE A 62 -0.12 -9.30 -14.27
C ILE A 62 0.23 -10.06 -13.00
N ASN A 63 -0.52 -9.89 -11.92
CA ASN A 63 -0.21 -10.52 -10.64
C ASN A 63 -0.30 -12.05 -10.72
N LYS A 64 -1.30 -12.58 -11.43
CA LYS A 64 -1.47 -14.03 -11.55
C LYS A 64 -0.42 -14.69 -12.44
N PHE A 65 -0.13 -14.11 -13.61
CA PHE A 65 0.73 -14.76 -14.60
C PHE A 65 2.22 -14.45 -14.41
N PHE A 66 2.57 -13.19 -14.08
CA PHE A 66 3.98 -12.82 -13.91
C PHE A 66 4.48 -13.08 -12.49
N PHE A 67 3.67 -12.80 -11.47
CA PHE A 67 4.09 -12.98 -10.07
C PHE A 67 3.58 -14.28 -9.43
N GLY A 68 2.75 -15.05 -10.15
CA GLY A 68 2.14 -16.27 -9.61
C GLY A 68 1.34 -16.02 -8.33
N PHE A 69 0.76 -14.82 -8.20
CA PHE A 69 0.05 -14.36 -7.02
C PHE A 69 -1.15 -15.25 -6.71
N LYS A 70 -1.26 -15.63 -5.44
CA LYS A 70 -2.41 -16.36 -4.89
C LYS A 70 -2.90 -15.63 -3.66
N ILE A 71 -4.20 -15.66 -3.47
CA ILE A 71 -4.88 -15.15 -2.27
C ILE A 71 -5.37 -16.35 -1.49
N GLU A 72 -5.11 -16.37 -0.18
CA GLU A 72 -5.60 -17.37 0.77
C GLU A 72 -6.27 -16.62 1.94
N GLY A 73 -7.39 -17.12 2.46
CA GLY A 73 -8.10 -16.51 3.60
C GLY A 73 -8.96 -15.30 3.24
N LYS A 74 -9.30 -15.08 1.96
CA LYS A 74 -10.15 -13.95 1.52
C LYS A 74 -11.54 -13.98 2.19
N GLU A 75 -12.03 -15.14 2.52
CA GLU A 75 -13.29 -15.38 3.21
C GLU A 75 -13.36 -14.68 4.59
N ASN A 76 -12.23 -14.43 5.23
CA ASN A 76 -12.17 -13.68 6.49
C ASN A 76 -12.58 -12.21 6.34
N LEU A 77 -12.64 -11.68 5.12
CA LEU A 77 -13.05 -10.30 4.84
C LEU A 77 -14.55 -10.17 4.58
N GLU A 78 -15.25 -11.26 4.29
CA GLU A 78 -16.64 -11.24 3.80
C GLU A 78 -17.63 -10.72 4.85
N ASN A 79 -17.36 -10.94 6.12
CA ASN A 79 -18.26 -10.56 7.24
C ASN A 79 -17.90 -9.21 7.87
N ILE A 80 -17.00 -8.41 7.24
CA ILE A 80 -16.61 -7.11 7.77
C ILE A 80 -17.36 -6.00 7.03
N ASP A 81 -18.46 -5.51 7.63
CA ASP A 81 -19.31 -4.46 7.05
C ASP A 81 -19.04 -3.05 7.60
N CYS A 82 -18.06 -2.90 8.50
CA CYS A 82 -17.60 -1.62 9.01
C CYS A 82 -16.34 -1.14 8.28
N GLY A 83 -15.85 0.04 8.64
CA GLY A 83 -14.50 0.48 8.29
C GLY A 83 -13.48 -0.50 8.87
N LYS A 84 -12.32 -0.63 8.20
CA LYS A 84 -11.27 -1.52 8.67
C LYS A 84 -9.89 -0.98 8.33
N VAL A 85 -8.96 -1.25 9.21
CA VAL A 85 -7.53 -1.05 8.97
C VAL A 85 -6.96 -2.38 8.48
N THR A 86 -6.31 -2.37 7.33
CA THR A 86 -5.54 -3.53 6.86
C THR A 86 -4.06 -3.23 6.98
N VAL A 87 -3.27 -4.21 7.38
CA VAL A 87 -1.82 -4.07 7.54
C VAL A 87 -1.10 -5.22 6.86
N SER A 88 0.07 -4.95 6.27
CA SER A 88 0.92 -6.01 5.72
C SER A 88 2.41 -5.67 5.84
N ASN A 89 3.26 -6.68 5.73
CA ASN A 89 4.67 -6.47 5.46
C ASN A 89 4.85 -5.81 4.08
N HIS A 90 5.93 -5.00 3.92
CA HIS A 90 6.19 -4.23 2.70
C HIS A 90 7.42 -4.79 1.99
N VAL A 91 7.18 -5.78 1.12
CA VAL A 91 8.26 -6.64 0.60
C VAL A 91 8.23 -6.85 -0.92
N HIS A 92 7.27 -6.23 -1.62
CA HIS A 92 7.18 -6.36 -3.08
C HIS A 92 6.81 -5.02 -3.72
N PRO A 93 7.49 -4.60 -4.83
CA PRO A 93 7.19 -3.31 -5.48
C PRO A 93 5.73 -3.16 -5.96
N MET A 94 5.03 -4.28 -6.17
CA MET A 94 3.63 -4.32 -6.60
C MET A 94 2.66 -4.74 -5.48
N ASP A 95 3.08 -4.77 -4.22
CA ASP A 95 2.24 -5.26 -3.12
C ASP A 95 0.96 -4.42 -2.93
N CYS A 96 0.99 -3.12 -3.16
CA CYS A 96 -0.20 -2.28 -3.14
C CYS A 96 -1.27 -2.76 -4.14
N THR A 97 -0.86 -3.24 -5.32
CA THR A 97 -1.81 -3.79 -6.30
C THR A 97 -2.39 -5.13 -5.84
N MET A 98 -1.56 -5.96 -5.20
CA MET A 98 -1.98 -7.24 -4.63
C MET A 98 -2.97 -7.05 -3.48
N VAL A 99 -2.69 -6.11 -2.55
CA VAL A 99 -3.63 -5.72 -1.48
C VAL A 99 -4.95 -5.22 -2.05
N GLY A 100 -4.91 -4.42 -3.12
CA GLY A 100 -6.11 -3.96 -3.81
C GLY A 100 -6.95 -5.11 -4.36
N LEU A 101 -6.31 -6.14 -4.92
CA LEU A 101 -7.00 -7.32 -5.43
C LEU A 101 -7.62 -8.18 -4.30
N VAL A 102 -6.99 -8.25 -3.13
CA VAL A 102 -7.56 -8.92 -1.95
C VAL A 102 -8.85 -8.24 -1.50
N ASN A 103 -8.86 -6.91 -1.43
CA ASN A 103 -10.00 -6.14 -0.97
C ASN A 103 -11.10 -5.95 -2.04
N ALA A 104 -10.82 -6.29 -3.30
CA ALA A 104 -11.78 -6.12 -4.40
C ALA A 104 -13.10 -6.87 -4.13
N PRO A 105 -14.26 -6.28 -4.50
CA PRO A 105 -14.45 -5.07 -5.31
C PRO A 105 -14.39 -3.75 -4.52
N LYS A 106 -14.29 -3.79 -3.18
CA LYS A 106 -14.19 -2.57 -2.36
C LYS A 106 -12.83 -1.90 -2.61
N LYS A 107 -12.84 -0.59 -2.81
CA LYS A 107 -11.60 0.18 -2.97
C LYS A 107 -10.83 0.25 -1.65
N THR A 108 -9.52 0.26 -1.75
CA THR A 108 -8.60 0.44 -0.62
C THR A 108 -8.00 1.84 -0.70
N PHE A 109 -7.97 2.54 0.43
CA PHE A 109 -7.18 3.75 0.61
C PHE A 109 -5.80 3.35 1.15
N TYR A 110 -4.76 3.87 0.52
CA TYR A 110 -3.38 3.57 0.90
C TYR A 110 -2.76 4.78 1.56
N THR A 111 -1.94 4.56 2.56
CA THR A 111 -1.08 5.61 3.09
C THR A 111 0.29 5.51 2.45
N SER A 112 0.88 6.63 2.09
CA SER A 112 2.18 6.68 1.43
C SER A 112 2.97 7.91 1.86
N LEU A 113 4.28 7.81 1.86
CA LEU A 113 5.14 8.94 2.18
C LEU A 113 4.91 10.10 1.21
N GLU A 114 4.97 11.31 1.73
CA GLU A 114 4.87 12.56 0.96
C GLU A 114 5.85 12.61 -0.22
N THR A 115 7.02 12.02 -0.06
CA THR A 115 8.07 11.95 -1.10
C THR A 115 7.60 11.28 -2.39
N ASN A 116 6.68 10.31 -2.32
CA ASN A 116 6.14 9.63 -3.50
C ASN A 116 5.24 10.55 -4.35
N PHE A 117 4.77 11.66 -3.77
CA PHE A 117 3.96 12.66 -4.49
C PHE A 117 4.80 13.71 -5.22
N LYS A 118 6.13 13.69 -5.09
CA LYS A 118 7.05 14.60 -5.78
C LYS A 118 7.20 14.31 -7.27
N ILE A 119 6.74 13.14 -7.76
CA ILE A 119 6.75 12.78 -9.17
C ILE A 119 5.37 13.08 -9.77
N PRO A 120 5.21 14.08 -10.68
CA PRO A 120 3.90 14.59 -11.09
C PRO A 120 2.97 13.55 -11.69
N ILE A 121 3.49 12.67 -12.57
CA ILE A 121 2.69 11.62 -13.21
C ILE A 121 2.27 10.58 -12.16
N VAL A 122 3.22 10.11 -11.35
CA VAL A 122 2.97 9.15 -10.28
C VAL A 122 1.94 9.73 -9.30
N ARG A 123 2.09 10.99 -8.88
CA ARG A 123 1.15 11.68 -7.99
C ARG A 123 -0.29 11.63 -8.49
N LYS A 124 -0.51 11.90 -9.78
CA LYS A 124 -1.85 11.86 -10.37
C LYS A 124 -2.45 10.45 -10.31
N ILE A 125 -1.65 9.45 -10.67
CA ILE A 125 -2.08 8.04 -10.68
C ILE A 125 -2.37 7.56 -9.27
N ILE A 126 -1.44 7.75 -8.32
CA ILE A 126 -1.62 7.25 -6.95
C ILE A 126 -2.78 7.95 -6.23
N LYS A 127 -3.01 9.26 -6.50
CA LYS A 127 -4.21 9.95 -6.00
C LYS A 127 -5.48 9.30 -6.53
N LEU A 128 -5.59 9.03 -7.83
CA LEU A 128 -6.73 8.33 -8.42
C LEU A 128 -6.91 6.90 -7.89
N LEU A 129 -5.83 6.28 -7.41
CA LEU A 129 -5.84 4.99 -6.71
C LEU A 129 -6.06 5.13 -5.19
N ASN A 130 -6.60 6.26 -4.74
CA ASN A 130 -6.95 6.55 -3.36
C ASN A 130 -5.76 6.52 -2.39
N THR A 131 -4.60 7.00 -2.81
CA THR A 131 -3.44 7.11 -1.93
C THR A 131 -3.46 8.45 -1.19
N VAL A 132 -3.31 8.39 0.13
CA VAL A 132 -3.30 9.51 1.07
C VAL A 132 -1.85 9.75 1.49
N PRO A 133 -1.29 10.97 1.30
CA PRO A 133 0.07 11.27 1.75
C PRO A 133 0.14 11.39 3.27
N ILE A 134 1.17 10.79 3.85
CA ILE A 134 1.53 11.01 5.26
C ILE A 134 2.36 12.29 5.30
N PRO A 135 1.92 13.34 6.02
CA PRO A 135 2.65 14.61 6.05
C PRO A 135 3.99 14.46 6.79
N ASN A 136 5.02 15.11 6.28
CA ASN A 136 6.30 15.21 6.96
C ASN A 136 6.27 16.28 8.07
N ASP A 137 5.46 17.34 7.89
CA ASP A 137 5.29 18.39 8.86
C ASP A 137 4.22 18.02 9.89
N ILE A 138 4.60 18.04 11.17
CA ILE A 138 3.71 17.74 12.30
C ILE A 138 2.47 18.65 12.35
N LYS A 139 2.58 19.87 11.79
CA LYS A 139 1.49 20.84 11.70
C LYS A 139 0.26 20.26 11.00
N TYR A 140 0.46 19.44 9.97
CA TYR A 140 -0.60 18.86 9.15
C TYR A 140 -1.03 17.47 9.58
N THR A 141 -0.39 16.91 10.62
CA THR A 141 -0.71 15.56 11.12
C THR A 141 -2.15 15.44 11.58
N LYS A 142 -2.69 16.49 12.22
CA LYS A 142 -4.10 16.48 12.65
C LYS A 142 -5.06 16.34 11.46
N ASN A 143 -4.88 17.11 10.39
CA ASN A 143 -5.74 17.06 9.20
C ASN A 143 -5.66 15.67 8.51
N PHE A 144 -4.46 15.09 8.46
CA PHE A 144 -4.27 13.73 8.00
C PHE A 144 -5.03 12.72 8.87
N MET A 145 -4.89 12.82 10.20
CA MET A 145 -5.57 11.92 11.15
C MET A 145 -7.08 12.02 11.01
N ASP A 146 -7.64 13.23 10.96
CA ASP A 146 -9.07 13.47 10.79
C ASP A 146 -9.57 12.88 9.46
N SER A 147 -8.78 12.97 8.41
CA SER A 147 -9.11 12.40 7.09
C SER A 147 -9.18 10.87 7.13
N ILE A 148 -8.23 10.20 7.79
CA ILE A 148 -8.25 8.74 7.96
C ILE A 148 -9.43 8.32 8.85
N ASP A 149 -9.70 9.04 9.93
CA ASP A 149 -10.85 8.76 10.81
C ASP A 149 -12.17 8.84 10.04
N ASN A 150 -12.35 9.85 9.20
CA ASN A 150 -13.54 10.00 8.37
C ASN A 150 -13.68 8.82 7.37
N LEU A 151 -12.59 8.40 6.74
CA LEU A 151 -12.62 7.22 5.88
C LEU A 151 -13.09 5.97 6.63
N LEU A 152 -12.59 5.74 7.85
CA LEU A 152 -12.97 4.58 8.65
C LEU A 152 -14.44 4.65 9.09
N LYS A 153 -14.93 5.84 9.49
CA LYS A 153 -16.36 6.08 9.80
C LYS A 153 -17.25 5.84 8.58
N ASP A 154 -16.79 6.20 7.39
CA ASP A 154 -17.48 5.96 6.11
C ASP A 154 -17.35 4.51 5.60
N LYS A 155 -16.98 3.59 6.48
CA LYS A 155 -16.84 2.15 6.20
C LYS A 155 -15.83 1.84 5.09
N LYS A 156 -14.82 2.69 4.91
CA LYS A 156 -13.75 2.44 3.94
C LYS A 156 -12.68 1.54 4.53
N THR A 157 -11.89 0.93 3.63
CA THR A 157 -10.70 0.17 3.99
C THR A 157 -9.49 1.06 3.85
N VAL A 158 -8.70 1.19 4.92
CA VAL A 158 -7.42 1.92 4.90
C VAL A 158 -6.28 0.94 5.12
N HIS A 159 -5.32 0.95 4.22
CA HIS A 159 -4.15 0.06 4.27
C HIS A 159 -2.90 0.80 4.72
N PHE A 160 -2.17 0.18 5.63
CA PHE A 160 -0.88 0.65 6.11
C PHE A 160 0.19 -0.41 5.93
N TYR A 161 1.41 0.05 5.66
CA TYR A 161 2.61 -0.75 5.80
C TYR A 161 3.31 -0.35 7.10
N PRO A 162 3.02 -1.02 8.23
CA PRO A 162 3.51 -0.58 9.53
C PRO A 162 5.04 -0.67 9.67
N GLU A 163 5.70 -1.41 8.80
CA GLU A 163 7.17 -1.44 8.68
C GLU A 163 7.79 -0.12 8.18
N GLY A 164 6.99 0.77 7.56
CA GLY A 164 7.36 2.13 7.15
C GLY A 164 8.19 2.23 5.88
N SER A 165 8.86 1.17 5.43
CA SER A 165 9.70 1.17 4.23
C SER A 165 9.60 -0.14 3.46
N LEU A 166 9.76 -0.08 2.12
CA LEU A 166 9.78 -1.26 1.25
C LEU A 166 11.17 -1.91 1.26
N TRP A 167 11.22 -3.18 1.67
CA TRP A 167 12.42 -4.02 1.54
C TRP A 167 12.12 -5.18 0.59
N PRO A 168 12.50 -5.08 -0.70
CA PRO A 168 12.12 -6.05 -1.71
C PRO A 168 12.58 -7.47 -1.37
N TYR A 169 11.61 -8.41 -1.40
CA TYR A 169 11.84 -9.85 -1.18
C TYR A 169 12.37 -10.25 0.20
N TYR A 170 12.30 -9.35 1.16
CA TYR A 170 12.66 -9.68 2.54
C TYR A 170 11.66 -10.67 3.13
N THR A 171 12.15 -11.73 3.79
CA THR A 171 11.32 -12.88 4.19
C THR A 171 10.95 -12.89 5.67
N LYS A 172 11.51 -11.97 6.46
CA LYS A 172 11.16 -11.80 7.88
C LYS A 172 10.20 -10.62 8.04
N ILE A 173 9.46 -10.56 9.13
CA ILE A 173 8.63 -9.41 9.50
C ILE A 173 9.51 -8.45 10.32
N ARG A 174 9.53 -7.19 9.95
CA ARG A 174 10.24 -6.14 10.68
C ARG A 174 9.37 -5.54 11.79
N HIS A 175 9.94 -4.69 12.61
CA HIS A 175 9.22 -3.99 13.66
C HIS A 175 8.05 -3.17 13.08
N PHE A 176 6.88 -3.24 13.72
CA PHE A 176 5.69 -2.51 13.35
C PHE A 176 5.55 -1.22 14.14
N LYS A 177 5.37 -0.09 13.45
CA LYS A 177 5.01 1.19 14.03
C LYS A 177 3.55 1.19 14.48
N ASN A 178 3.25 1.86 15.58
CA ASN A 178 1.92 1.81 16.22
C ASN A 178 0.81 2.54 15.44
N GLY A 179 1.13 3.50 14.58
CA GLY A 179 0.15 4.40 13.97
C GLY A 179 -1.06 3.74 13.32
N ALA A 180 -0.88 2.61 12.63
CA ALA A 180 -2.01 1.87 12.04
C ALA A 180 -2.97 1.33 13.10
N PHE A 181 -2.43 0.83 14.20
CA PHE A 181 -3.19 0.25 15.30
C PHE A 181 -3.91 1.33 16.12
N ASP A 182 -3.29 2.49 16.29
CA ASP A 182 -3.89 3.65 16.95
C ASP A 182 -5.15 4.12 16.22
N PHE A 183 -5.14 4.14 14.88
CA PHE A 183 -6.32 4.41 14.06
C PHE A 183 -7.44 3.39 14.29
N ALA A 184 -7.10 2.11 14.36
CA ALA A 184 -8.07 1.04 14.57
C ALA A 184 -8.73 1.15 15.95
N VAL A 185 -7.93 1.33 17.00
CA VAL A 185 -8.42 1.48 18.38
C VAL A 185 -9.30 2.71 18.50
N ARG A 186 -8.85 3.88 18.02
CA ARG A 186 -9.57 5.15 18.13
C ARG A 186 -10.93 5.13 17.42
N ASN A 187 -11.02 4.43 16.29
CA ASN A 187 -12.27 4.33 15.52
C ASN A 187 -13.09 3.07 15.85
N ASN A 188 -12.63 2.25 16.77
CA ASN A 188 -13.27 0.97 17.14
C ASN A 188 -13.55 0.10 15.90
N VAL A 189 -12.56 -0.05 15.04
CA VAL A 189 -12.63 -0.87 13.82
C VAL A 189 -11.62 -2.02 13.86
N PRO A 190 -11.90 -3.15 13.18
CA PRO A 190 -10.99 -4.28 13.17
C PRO A 190 -9.69 -3.98 12.42
N VAL A 191 -8.62 -4.62 12.87
CA VAL A 191 -7.36 -4.75 12.12
C VAL A 191 -7.35 -6.08 11.39
N VAL A 192 -7.10 -6.04 10.09
CA VAL A 192 -6.97 -7.24 9.26
C VAL A 192 -5.51 -7.39 8.83
N PRO A 193 -4.77 -8.30 9.45
CA PRO A 193 -3.39 -8.59 9.07
C PRO A 193 -3.36 -9.39 7.77
N MET A 194 -2.48 -8.99 6.86
CA MET A 194 -2.15 -9.68 5.62
C MET A 194 -0.65 -9.97 5.60
N VAL A 195 -0.22 -11.09 5.05
CA VAL A 195 1.20 -11.46 5.01
C VAL A 195 1.59 -11.87 3.60
N PHE A 196 2.51 -11.14 3.00
CA PHE A 196 3.17 -11.58 1.77
C PHE A 196 4.19 -12.66 2.08
N LYS A 197 3.96 -13.84 1.49
CA LYS A 197 4.83 -15.00 1.60
C LYS A 197 5.37 -15.39 0.23
N PHE A 198 6.68 -15.60 0.15
CA PHE A 198 7.32 -16.03 -1.08
C PHE A 198 7.52 -17.54 -1.11
N ASN A 199 7.12 -18.19 -2.19
CA ASN A 199 7.34 -19.60 -2.42
C ASN A 199 8.24 -19.81 -3.64
N LYS A 200 9.13 -20.80 -3.58
CA LYS A 200 9.97 -21.15 -4.73
C LYS A 200 9.10 -21.57 -5.91
N SER A 201 9.31 -20.94 -7.07
CA SER A 201 8.61 -21.35 -8.28
C SER A 201 9.14 -22.69 -8.79
N LYS A 202 8.25 -23.62 -9.13
CA LYS A 202 8.59 -24.88 -9.76
C LYS A 202 8.78 -24.78 -11.29
N LYS A 203 8.39 -23.64 -11.91
CA LYS A 203 8.50 -23.40 -13.34
C LYS A 203 9.80 -22.68 -13.67
N MET A 204 10.65 -23.31 -14.46
CA MET A 204 11.95 -22.80 -14.90
C MET A 204 11.85 -21.61 -15.88
N SER A 205 10.65 -21.29 -16.39
CA SER A 205 10.39 -20.21 -17.36
C SER A 205 9.83 -18.92 -16.74
N SER A 206 9.69 -18.84 -15.42
CA SER A 206 9.22 -17.63 -14.79
C SER A 206 10.37 -16.64 -14.65
N ILE A 207 10.22 -15.45 -15.22
CA ILE A 207 11.12 -14.29 -15.05
C ILE A 207 11.31 -13.97 -13.56
N ILE A 208 10.43 -14.46 -12.71
CA ILE A 208 10.45 -14.30 -11.26
C ILE A 208 10.47 -15.68 -10.62
N LYS A 209 11.57 -15.97 -9.93
CA LYS A 209 11.80 -17.26 -9.23
C LYS A 209 10.93 -17.46 -7.98
N THR A 210 10.07 -16.51 -7.65
CA THR A 210 9.27 -16.51 -6.42
C THR A 210 7.79 -16.34 -6.71
N ARG A 211 6.96 -17.10 -6.00
CA ARG A 211 5.50 -17.00 -6.02
C ARG A 211 5.04 -16.24 -4.78
N THR A 212 4.22 -15.22 -4.95
CA THR A 212 3.67 -14.42 -3.85
C THR A 212 2.31 -14.96 -3.43
N THR A 213 2.10 -15.10 -2.13
CA THR A 213 0.80 -15.48 -1.52
C THR A 213 0.50 -14.44 -0.43
N ILE A 214 -0.74 -14.03 -0.29
CA ILE A 214 -1.22 -13.12 0.75
C ILE A 214 -2.42 -13.74 1.46
#